data_e0bbef9dcfc09b7cc16f2db170c989ee
#
_entry.id   e0bbef9dcfc09b7cc16f2db170c989ee
#
_cell.length_a   1.000
_cell.length_b   1.000
_cell.length_c   1.000
_cell.angle_alpha   90.00
_cell.angle_beta   90.00
_cell.angle_gamma   90.00
#
_symmetry.space_group_name_H-M   'P 1'
#
loop_
_entity.id
_entity.type
_entity.pdbx_description
1 polymer ?
#
loop_
_entity_poly.entity_id
_entity_poly.type
_entity_poly.pdbx_seq_one_letter_code
_entity_poly.pdbx_strand_id
1 'polypeptide(L)'
;MSNQDSGFYIRRLHSLLGVIPLGVFLIQHLLVNFTATYSEEAFNFAAGIMGNLPFVIVLEIVIIYLPILFHGIYGVYIAFTSKNNVGRYGTYRNWMFLLQRISGVIAFIFIAVHVYQTRFQVFLGEEVNFQMVEEVVANPFWLVFWLVGVVATVFHFANGLWSFMITWGITQSKMSQHCLLYTSDAADE
;
A
#
# COMPACT_ATOMS: atom_id res chain seq x y z
N MET A 1 3.25 -25.24 20.28
CA MET A 1 3.60 -23.82 20.10
C MET A 1 2.86 -23.02 21.16
N SER A 2 3.55 -22.19 21.94
CA SER A 2 2.92 -21.31 22.92
C SER A 2 2.11 -20.21 22.22
N ASN A 3 1.11 -19.62 22.91
CA ASN A 3 0.36 -18.49 22.35
C ASN A 3 1.25 -17.28 22.00
N GLN A 4 2.42 -17.17 22.61
CA GLN A 4 3.41 -16.13 22.31
C GLN A 4 4.12 -16.37 20.97
N ASP A 5 4.45 -17.63 20.65
CA ASP A 5 5.10 -17.99 19.39
C ASP A 5 4.17 -17.74 18.20
N SER A 6 2.88 -18.09 18.33
CA SER A 6 1.91 -17.86 17.24
C SER A 6 1.73 -16.37 16.94
N GLY A 7 1.67 -15.51 17.95
CA GLY A 7 1.58 -14.05 17.76
C GLY A 7 2.81 -13.45 17.07
N PHE A 8 4.00 -13.99 17.33
CA PHE A 8 5.22 -13.56 16.66
C PHE A 8 5.20 -13.89 15.16
N TYR A 9 4.87 -15.13 14.80
CA TYR A 9 4.84 -15.55 13.39
C TYR A 9 3.77 -14.82 12.57
N ILE A 10 2.59 -14.59 13.12
CA ILE A 10 1.50 -13.86 12.46
C ILE A 10 1.93 -12.42 12.14
N ARG A 11 2.58 -11.72 13.09
CA ARG A 11 3.11 -10.36 12.85
C ARG A 11 4.20 -10.33 11.78
N ARG A 12 5.07 -11.35 11.76
CA ARG A 12 6.10 -11.49 10.71
C ARG A 12 5.47 -11.73 9.35
N LEU A 13 4.47 -12.60 9.27
CA LEU A 13 3.74 -12.85 8.04
C LEU A 13 3.02 -11.59 7.54
N HIS A 14 2.33 -10.86 8.43
CA HIS A 14 1.70 -9.57 8.11
C HIS A 14 2.71 -8.59 7.51
N SER A 15 3.86 -8.41 8.16
CA SER A 15 4.92 -7.54 7.68
C SER A 15 5.49 -7.99 6.33
N LEU A 16 5.72 -9.30 6.16
CA LEU A 16 6.27 -9.88 4.92
C LEU A 16 5.32 -9.67 3.73
N LEU A 17 4.03 -9.97 3.91
CA LEU A 17 3.02 -9.82 2.85
C LEU A 17 2.83 -8.37 2.43
N GLY A 18 3.01 -7.41 3.36
CA GLY A 18 2.96 -5.98 3.04
C GLY A 18 4.11 -5.50 2.16
N VAL A 19 5.30 -6.11 2.29
CA VAL A 19 6.49 -5.66 1.54
C VAL A 19 6.72 -6.48 0.28
N ILE A 20 6.67 -7.83 0.36
CA ILE A 20 7.05 -8.66 -0.79
C ILE A 20 5.96 -8.65 -1.87
N PRO A 21 4.76 -9.26 -1.70
CA PRO A 21 3.80 -9.24 -2.79
C PRO A 21 3.16 -7.86 -2.99
N LEU A 22 2.66 -7.23 -1.92
CA LEU A 22 1.92 -5.98 -2.05
C LEU A 22 2.82 -4.80 -2.40
N GLY A 23 4.01 -4.71 -1.81
CA GLY A 23 4.95 -3.63 -2.10
C GLY A 23 5.50 -3.71 -3.52
N VAL A 24 5.86 -4.91 -4.00
CA VAL A 24 6.29 -5.10 -5.39
C VAL A 24 5.16 -4.76 -6.37
N PHE A 25 3.94 -5.19 -6.07
CA PHE A 25 2.77 -4.82 -6.87
C PHE A 25 2.53 -3.30 -6.85
N LEU A 26 2.62 -2.64 -5.69
CA LEU A 26 2.43 -1.20 -5.57
C LEU A 26 3.43 -0.43 -6.44
N ILE A 27 4.72 -0.78 -6.39
CA ILE A 27 5.73 -0.14 -7.22
C ILE A 27 5.41 -0.30 -8.70
N GLN A 28 5.12 -1.53 -9.13
CA GLN A 28 4.75 -1.80 -10.52
C GLN A 28 3.47 -1.03 -10.92
N HIS A 29 2.47 -0.98 -10.05
CA HIS A 29 1.22 -0.27 -10.27
C HIS A 29 1.45 1.25 -10.40
N LEU A 30 2.28 1.85 -9.58
CA LEU A 30 2.64 3.27 -9.69
C LEU A 30 3.41 3.55 -10.99
N LEU A 31 4.31 2.66 -11.42
CA LEU A 31 5.02 2.81 -12.70
C LEU A 31 4.07 2.77 -13.89
N VAL A 32 3.08 1.88 -13.89
CA VAL A 32 2.03 1.87 -14.94
C VAL A 32 1.23 3.16 -14.92
N ASN A 33 0.79 3.62 -13.74
CA ASN A 33 0.05 4.88 -13.63
C ASN A 33 0.88 6.10 -14.03
N PHE A 34 2.20 6.09 -13.78
CA PHE A 34 3.10 7.16 -14.19
C PHE A 34 3.12 7.36 -15.73
N THR A 35 2.85 6.34 -16.52
CA THR A 35 2.78 6.48 -17.99
C THR A 35 1.68 7.43 -18.45
N ALA A 36 0.64 7.66 -17.62
CA ALA A 36 -0.39 8.67 -17.88
C ALA A 36 0.15 10.10 -17.98
N THR A 37 1.33 10.37 -17.41
CA THR A 37 1.99 11.68 -17.52
C THR A 37 2.58 11.93 -18.92
N TYR A 38 2.75 10.88 -19.73
CA TYR A 38 3.23 10.99 -21.09
C TYR A 38 2.09 11.15 -22.09
N SER A 39 1.11 10.25 -22.06
CA SER A 39 -0.10 10.32 -22.88
C SER A 39 -1.14 9.28 -22.46
N GLU A 40 -2.37 9.47 -22.93
CA GLU A 40 -3.45 8.49 -22.81
C GLU A 40 -3.07 7.13 -23.44
N GLU A 41 -2.47 7.17 -24.65
CA GLU A 41 -2.05 5.95 -25.35
C GLU A 41 -0.99 5.19 -24.58
N ALA A 42 -0.02 5.90 -23.95
CA ALA A 42 1.02 5.27 -23.14
C ALA A 42 0.43 4.56 -21.90
N PHE A 43 -0.55 5.20 -21.23
CA PHE A 43 -1.27 4.58 -20.12
C PHE A 43 -2.05 3.34 -20.58
N ASN A 44 -2.87 3.49 -21.64
CA ASN A 44 -3.71 2.41 -22.15
C ASN A 44 -2.88 1.22 -22.62
N PHE A 45 -1.74 1.46 -23.26
CA PHE A 45 -0.79 0.42 -23.64
C PHE A 45 -0.23 -0.33 -22.42
N ALA A 46 0.26 0.40 -21.42
CA ALA A 46 0.83 -0.19 -20.22
C ALA A 46 -0.22 -0.97 -19.38
N ALA A 47 -1.41 -0.39 -19.22
CA ALA A 47 -2.53 -1.06 -18.55
C ALA A 47 -2.99 -2.31 -19.31
N GLY A 48 -3.04 -2.24 -20.65
CA GLY A 48 -3.37 -3.36 -21.52
C GLY A 48 -2.40 -4.55 -21.38
N ILE A 49 -1.10 -4.30 -21.26
CA ILE A 49 -0.11 -5.36 -21.00
C ILE A 49 -0.45 -6.07 -19.68
N MET A 50 -0.77 -5.34 -18.63
CA MET A 50 -1.11 -5.93 -17.33
C MET A 50 -2.41 -6.72 -17.36
N GLY A 51 -3.44 -6.18 -18.03
CA GLY A 51 -4.74 -6.85 -18.16
C GLY A 51 -4.72 -8.12 -19.00
N ASN A 52 -3.78 -8.23 -19.94
CA ASN A 52 -3.64 -9.38 -20.83
C ASN A 52 -2.57 -10.40 -20.40
N LEU A 53 -2.05 -10.31 -19.17
CA LEU A 53 -1.13 -11.31 -18.63
C LEU A 53 -1.82 -12.68 -18.59
N PRO A 54 -1.09 -13.78 -18.96
CA PRO A 54 -1.64 -15.11 -18.82
C PRO A 54 -1.98 -15.41 -17.36
N PHE A 55 -3.13 -16.02 -17.14
CA PHE A 55 -3.65 -16.31 -15.79
C PHE A 55 -3.78 -15.09 -14.86
N VAL A 56 -4.03 -13.88 -15.41
CA VAL A 56 -4.11 -12.62 -14.64
C VAL A 56 -5.01 -12.73 -13.41
N ILE A 57 -6.17 -13.35 -13.52
CA ILE A 57 -7.09 -13.53 -12.38
C ILE A 57 -6.46 -14.35 -11.25
N VAL A 58 -5.73 -15.42 -11.58
CA VAL A 58 -5.04 -16.25 -10.58
C VAL A 58 -3.91 -15.46 -9.92
N LEU A 59 -3.13 -14.71 -10.72
CA LEU A 59 -2.08 -13.83 -10.20
C LEU A 59 -2.66 -12.76 -9.26
N GLU A 60 -3.76 -12.11 -9.63
CA GLU A 60 -4.45 -11.13 -8.80
C GLU A 60 -4.92 -11.75 -7.47
N ILE A 61 -5.55 -12.91 -7.51
CA ILE A 61 -6.04 -13.59 -6.30
C ILE A 61 -4.87 -13.93 -5.38
N VAL A 62 -3.82 -14.57 -5.90
CA VAL A 62 -2.74 -15.13 -5.07
C VAL A 62 -1.77 -14.04 -4.61
N ILE A 63 -1.44 -13.07 -5.47
CA ILE A 63 -0.39 -12.06 -5.20
C ILE A 63 -0.98 -10.80 -4.60
N ILE A 64 -2.25 -10.45 -4.89
CA ILE A 64 -2.85 -9.21 -4.46
C ILE A 64 -3.98 -9.45 -3.46
N TYR A 65 -5.07 -10.12 -3.85
CA TYR A 65 -6.28 -10.17 -3.03
C TYR A 65 -6.10 -10.95 -1.73
N LEU A 66 -5.53 -12.13 -1.74
CA LEU A 66 -5.28 -12.90 -0.52
C LEU A 66 -4.30 -12.20 0.42
N PRO A 67 -3.14 -11.71 -0.05
CA PRO A 67 -2.22 -10.93 0.78
C PRO A 67 -2.85 -9.66 1.35
N ILE A 68 -3.60 -8.88 0.55
CA ILE A 68 -4.16 -7.62 1.03
C ILE A 68 -5.30 -7.84 2.03
N LEU A 69 -6.12 -8.86 1.84
CA LEU A 69 -7.16 -9.21 2.82
C LEU A 69 -6.55 -9.58 4.17
N PHE A 70 -5.55 -10.46 4.18
CA PHE A 70 -4.87 -10.82 5.41
C PHE A 70 -4.14 -9.62 6.02
N HIS A 71 -3.33 -8.91 5.23
CA HIS A 71 -2.55 -7.75 5.69
C HIS A 71 -3.48 -6.64 6.20
N GLY A 72 -4.52 -6.29 5.46
CA GLY A 72 -5.45 -5.23 5.82
C GLY A 72 -6.28 -5.56 7.05
N ILE A 73 -6.92 -6.73 7.09
CA ILE A 73 -7.77 -7.14 8.23
C ILE A 73 -6.95 -7.26 9.51
N TYR A 74 -5.80 -7.95 9.44
CA TYR A 74 -4.92 -8.06 10.60
C TYR A 74 -4.28 -6.73 10.98
N GLY A 75 -3.97 -5.87 9.99
CA GLY A 75 -3.49 -4.50 10.19
C GLY A 75 -4.51 -3.62 10.93
N VAL A 76 -5.79 -3.69 10.54
CA VAL A 76 -6.89 -3.01 11.25
C VAL A 76 -7.00 -3.52 12.69
N TYR A 77 -6.94 -4.83 12.92
CA TYR A 77 -6.90 -5.41 14.27
C TYR A 77 -5.74 -4.83 15.09
N ILE A 78 -4.53 -4.77 14.54
CA ILE A 78 -3.37 -4.15 15.21
C ILE A 78 -3.63 -2.68 15.49
N ALA A 79 -4.19 -1.93 14.54
CA ALA A 79 -4.43 -0.49 14.66
C ALA A 79 -5.33 -0.16 15.86
N PHE A 80 -6.36 -0.97 16.09
CA PHE A 80 -7.31 -0.75 17.18
C PHE A 80 -6.92 -1.37 18.52
N THR A 81 -6.10 -2.43 18.53
CA THR A 81 -5.71 -3.11 19.77
C THR A 81 -4.42 -2.59 20.40
N SER A 82 -3.56 -1.97 19.61
CA SER A 82 -2.28 -1.47 20.12
C SER A 82 -2.42 -0.08 20.75
N LYS A 83 -1.76 0.13 21.87
CA LYS A 83 -1.73 1.43 22.57
C LYS A 83 -0.69 2.35 21.93
N ASN A 84 -1.05 3.60 21.68
CA ASN A 84 -0.11 4.64 21.34
C ASN A 84 0.38 5.37 22.60
N ASN A 85 1.52 6.03 22.51
CA ASN A 85 2.18 6.68 23.64
C ASN A 85 2.56 8.13 23.32
N VAL A 86 2.02 8.70 22.24
CA VAL A 86 2.37 10.03 21.74
C VAL A 86 2.06 11.11 22.76
N GLY A 87 0.95 10.98 23.50
CA GLY A 87 0.56 11.97 24.51
C GLY A 87 1.54 12.07 25.70
N ARG A 88 2.27 10.97 26.01
CA ARG A 88 3.27 10.95 27.09
C ARG A 88 4.69 11.18 26.57
N TYR A 89 4.99 10.65 25.40
CA TYR A 89 6.31 10.72 24.77
C TYR A 89 6.15 11.10 23.30
N GLY A 90 6.16 12.41 23.01
CA GLY A 90 6.02 12.98 21.65
C GLY A 90 7.29 12.85 20.80
N THR A 91 7.94 11.68 20.80
CA THR A 91 9.12 11.42 19.95
C THR A 91 8.71 11.14 18.51
N TYR A 92 9.61 11.41 17.54
CA TYR A 92 9.42 11.11 16.14
C TYR A 92 8.93 9.67 15.90
N ARG A 93 9.58 8.68 16.52
CA ARG A 93 9.20 7.26 16.38
C ARG A 93 7.77 6.97 16.85
N ASN A 94 7.30 7.61 17.91
CA ASN A 94 5.94 7.43 18.40
C ASN A 94 4.92 8.03 17.44
N TRP A 95 5.24 9.18 16.83
CA TRP A 95 4.41 9.78 15.79
C TRP A 95 4.36 8.90 14.53
N MET A 96 5.50 8.41 14.04
CA MET A 96 5.53 7.50 12.88
C MET A 96 4.74 6.21 13.14
N PHE A 97 4.79 5.69 14.36
CA PHE A 97 4.01 4.53 14.77
C PHE A 97 2.49 4.80 14.80
N LEU A 98 2.06 5.98 15.21
CA LEU A 98 0.65 6.39 15.14
C LEU A 98 0.21 6.62 13.70
N LEU A 99 0.98 7.37 12.93
CA LEU A 99 0.69 7.68 11.53
C LEU A 99 0.65 6.42 10.66
N GLN A 100 1.51 5.43 10.93
CA GLN A 100 1.48 4.11 10.26
C GLN A 100 0.10 3.44 10.35
N ARG A 101 -0.56 3.55 11.50
CA ARG A 101 -1.87 2.95 11.72
C ARG A 101 -2.98 3.74 11.07
N ILE A 102 -2.94 5.06 11.22
CA ILE A 102 -3.94 5.95 10.61
C ILE A 102 -3.88 5.79 9.09
N SER A 103 -2.68 5.88 8.50
CA SER A 103 -2.50 5.73 7.05
C SER A 103 -2.89 4.34 6.56
N GLY A 104 -2.62 3.28 7.35
CA GLY A 104 -3.01 1.91 7.00
C GLY A 104 -4.52 1.71 6.93
N VAL A 105 -5.28 2.29 7.87
CA VAL A 105 -6.75 2.24 7.85
C VAL A 105 -7.29 3.03 6.67
N ILE A 106 -6.77 4.24 6.43
CA ILE A 106 -7.17 5.08 5.28
C ILE A 106 -6.86 4.34 3.96
N ALA A 107 -5.65 3.79 3.82
CA ALA A 107 -5.25 3.02 2.65
C ALA A 107 -6.15 1.81 2.41
N PHE A 108 -6.52 1.07 3.46
CA PHE A 108 -7.40 -0.10 3.32
C PHE A 108 -8.80 0.28 2.80
N ILE A 109 -9.38 1.37 3.33
CA ILE A 109 -10.66 1.90 2.85
C ILE A 109 -10.52 2.39 1.40
N PHE A 110 -9.46 3.16 1.12
CA PHE A 110 -9.18 3.67 -0.22
C PHE A 110 -9.05 2.53 -1.24
N ILE A 111 -8.25 1.51 -0.94
CA ILE A 111 -8.02 0.39 -1.86
C ILE A 111 -9.33 -0.36 -2.14
N ALA A 112 -10.18 -0.58 -1.14
CA ALA A 112 -11.47 -1.22 -1.35
C ALA A 112 -12.37 -0.44 -2.32
N VAL A 113 -12.46 0.89 -2.15
CA VAL A 113 -13.23 1.77 -3.04
C VAL A 113 -12.56 1.87 -4.42
N HIS A 114 -11.24 2.01 -4.47
CA HIS A 114 -10.47 2.06 -5.72
C HIS A 114 -10.66 0.80 -6.57
N VAL A 115 -10.56 -0.39 -5.97
CA VAL A 115 -10.80 -1.66 -6.66
C VAL A 115 -12.25 -1.73 -7.17
N TYR A 116 -13.21 -1.26 -6.38
CA TYR A 116 -14.61 -1.21 -6.82
C TYR A 116 -14.81 -0.27 -8.02
N GLN A 117 -14.18 0.90 -8.00
CA GLN A 117 -14.31 1.91 -9.07
C GLN A 117 -13.53 1.55 -10.35
N THR A 118 -12.60 0.60 -10.28
CA THR A 118 -11.73 0.23 -11.41
C THR A 118 -11.85 -1.25 -11.75
N ARG A 119 -11.13 -2.11 -11.06
CA ARG A 119 -11.03 -3.53 -11.40
C ARG A 119 -12.35 -4.28 -11.33
N PHE A 120 -13.23 -3.92 -10.39
CA PHE A 120 -14.54 -4.54 -10.31
C PHE A 120 -15.43 -4.18 -11.51
N GLN A 121 -15.28 -3.00 -12.10
CA GLN A 121 -16.02 -2.58 -13.29
C GLN A 121 -15.71 -3.48 -14.51
N VAL A 122 -14.50 -4.07 -14.56
CA VAL A 122 -14.14 -5.03 -15.61
C VAL A 122 -15.04 -6.27 -15.59
N PHE A 123 -15.45 -6.75 -14.42
CA PHE A 123 -16.42 -7.85 -14.32
C PHE A 123 -17.84 -7.46 -14.79
N LEU A 124 -18.10 -6.16 -14.88
CA LEU A 124 -19.37 -5.63 -15.41
C LEU A 124 -19.28 -5.31 -16.92
N GLY A 125 -18.13 -5.55 -17.55
CA GLY A 125 -17.92 -5.39 -18.99
C GLY A 125 -17.23 -4.10 -19.40
N GLU A 126 -16.74 -3.29 -18.44
CA GLU A 126 -15.98 -2.09 -18.74
C GLU A 126 -14.50 -2.44 -19.03
N GLU A 127 -13.79 -1.54 -19.72
CA GLU A 127 -12.35 -1.67 -19.97
C GLU A 127 -11.55 -0.72 -19.05
N VAL A 128 -10.45 -1.22 -18.46
CA VAL A 128 -9.51 -0.36 -17.74
C VAL A 128 -8.73 0.47 -18.73
N ASN A 129 -9.04 1.75 -18.79
CA ASN A 129 -8.39 2.72 -19.65
C ASN A 129 -8.24 4.09 -18.95
N PHE A 130 -7.56 5.01 -19.59
CA PHE A 130 -7.35 6.36 -19.08
C PHE A 130 -8.67 7.07 -18.77
N GLN A 131 -9.65 6.95 -19.67
CA GLN A 131 -10.94 7.62 -19.57
C GLN A 131 -11.72 7.17 -18.33
N MET A 132 -11.69 5.87 -17.96
CA MET A 132 -12.31 5.37 -16.74
C MET A 132 -11.76 6.11 -15.49
N VAL A 133 -10.46 6.33 -15.42
CA VAL A 133 -9.82 7.04 -14.30
C VAL A 133 -10.18 8.53 -14.34
N GLU A 134 -10.13 9.15 -15.52
CA GLU A 134 -10.51 10.54 -15.73
C GLU A 134 -11.94 10.83 -15.27
N GLU A 135 -12.90 9.99 -15.62
CA GLU A 135 -14.30 10.12 -15.20
C GLU A 135 -14.48 10.05 -13.69
N VAL A 136 -13.76 9.17 -13.01
CA VAL A 136 -13.79 9.08 -11.55
C VAL A 136 -13.25 10.36 -10.92
N VAL A 137 -12.08 10.84 -11.35
CA VAL A 137 -11.42 12.01 -10.75
C VAL A 137 -11.99 13.34 -11.24
N ALA A 138 -12.82 13.37 -12.29
CA ALA A 138 -13.57 14.55 -12.71
C ALA A 138 -14.54 15.04 -11.62
N ASN A 139 -15.01 14.15 -10.75
CA ASN A 139 -15.80 14.53 -9.59
C ASN A 139 -14.88 15.03 -8.46
N PRO A 140 -15.03 16.28 -7.97
CA PRO A 140 -14.16 16.85 -6.94
C PRO A 140 -14.08 16.05 -5.63
N PHE A 141 -15.17 15.40 -5.22
CA PHE A 141 -15.18 14.54 -4.02
C PHE A 141 -14.27 13.34 -4.23
N TRP A 142 -14.40 12.64 -5.37
CA TRP A 142 -13.55 11.48 -5.67
C TRP A 142 -12.10 11.87 -5.90
N LEU A 143 -11.83 13.02 -6.52
CA LEU A 143 -10.47 13.55 -6.66
C LEU A 143 -9.78 13.71 -5.29
N VAL A 144 -10.43 14.38 -4.34
CA VAL A 144 -9.88 14.57 -3.00
C VAL A 144 -9.72 13.22 -2.27
N PHE A 145 -10.72 12.34 -2.39
CA PHE A 145 -10.64 11.01 -1.81
C PHE A 145 -9.45 10.19 -2.34
N TRP A 146 -9.22 10.22 -3.66
CA TRP A 146 -8.09 9.54 -4.30
C TRP A 146 -6.75 10.16 -3.90
N LEU A 147 -6.63 11.48 -3.87
CA LEU A 147 -5.41 12.16 -3.42
C LEU A 147 -5.04 11.75 -1.98
N VAL A 148 -6.00 11.81 -1.07
CA VAL A 148 -5.79 11.40 0.33
C VAL A 148 -5.43 9.91 0.40
N GLY A 149 -6.11 9.07 -0.36
CA GLY A 149 -5.88 7.62 -0.40
C GLY A 149 -4.48 7.26 -0.94
N VAL A 150 -4.07 7.88 -2.04
CA VAL A 150 -2.74 7.67 -2.63
C VAL A 150 -1.64 8.11 -1.67
N VAL A 151 -1.73 9.33 -1.12
CA VAL A 151 -0.76 9.83 -0.15
C VAL A 151 -0.68 8.93 1.08
N ALA A 152 -1.82 8.50 1.63
CA ALA A 152 -1.85 7.56 2.76
C ALA A 152 -1.21 6.22 2.43
N THR A 153 -1.44 5.69 1.22
CA THR A 153 -0.90 4.40 0.78
C THR A 153 0.61 4.47 0.59
N VAL A 154 1.12 5.50 -0.07
CA VAL A 154 2.57 5.71 -0.28
C VAL A 154 3.28 5.91 1.06
N PHE A 155 2.73 6.78 1.93
CA PHE A 155 3.28 6.97 3.27
C PHE A 155 3.29 5.67 4.08
N HIS A 156 2.17 4.92 4.09
CA HIS A 156 2.07 3.64 4.79
C HIS A 156 3.12 2.65 4.31
N PHE A 157 3.33 2.56 3.00
CA PHE A 157 4.34 1.68 2.42
C PHE A 157 5.76 2.11 2.77
N ALA A 158 6.12 3.39 2.60
CA ALA A 158 7.45 3.90 2.88
C ALA A 158 7.84 3.72 4.36
N ASN A 159 6.96 4.15 5.28
CA ASN A 159 7.19 3.98 6.71
C ASN A 159 7.11 2.50 7.14
N GLY A 160 6.28 1.70 6.47
CA GLY A 160 6.21 0.24 6.64
C GLY A 160 7.51 -0.45 6.23
N LEU A 161 8.09 -0.04 5.11
CA LEU A 161 9.38 -0.56 4.63
C LEU A 161 10.50 -0.24 5.63
N TRP A 162 10.55 0.99 6.13
CA TRP A 162 11.51 1.37 7.18
C TRP A 162 11.36 0.49 8.44
N SER A 163 10.14 0.28 8.92
CA SER A 163 9.85 -0.58 10.07
C SER A 163 10.20 -2.05 9.79
N PHE A 164 9.93 -2.52 8.57
CA PHE A 164 10.29 -3.86 8.12
C PHE A 164 11.80 -4.10 8.19
N MET A 165 12.60 -3.20 7.62
CA MET A 165 14.05 -3.31 7.59
C MET A 165 14.66 -3.40 9.00
N ILE A 166 14.12 -2.65 9.96
CA ILE A 166 14.53 -2.72 11.37
C ILE A 166 14.10 -4.04 11.99
N THR A 167 12.82 -4.41 11.83
CA THR A 167 12.23 -5.58 12.48
C THR A 167 12.84 -6.89 11.98
N TRP A 168 13.26 -6.94 10.72
CA TRP A 168 13.93 -8.11 10.11
C TRP A 168 15.46 -8.08 10.29
N GLY A 169 16.00 -7.08 11.00
CA GLY A 169 17.44 -7.00 11.33
C GLY A 169 18.33 -6.64 10.12
N ILE A 170 17.74 -6.08 9.07
CA ILE A 170 18.47 -5.66 7.87
C ILE A 170 19.23 -4.36 8.16
N THR A 171 18.61 -3.43 8.90
CA THR A 171 19.23 -2.20 9.39
C THR A 171 19.41 -2.26 10.90
N GLN A 172 20.63 -2.50 11.38
CA GLN A 172 20.91 -2.72 12.81
C GLN A 172 21.53 -1.49 13.50
N SER A 173 22.34 -0.70 12.79
CA SER A 173 23.00 0.48 13.36
C SER A 173 22.13 1.73 13.27
N LYS A 174 22.33 2.69 14.18
CA LYS A 174 21.67 4.00 14.09
C LYS A 174 21.97 4.71 12.77
N MET A 175 23.21 4.60 12.28
CA MET A 175 23.63 5.19 11.02
C MET A 175 22.90 4.58 9.82
N SER A 176 22.73 3.24 9.77
CA SER A 176 22.00 2.58 8.68
C SER A 176 20.52 2.90 8.72
N GLN A 177 19.93 3.08 9.90
CA GLN A 177 18.53 3.50 10.06
C GLN A 177 18.32 4.95 9.60
N HIS A 178 19.26 5.86 9.88
CA HIS A 178 19.21 7.23 9.38
C HIS A 178 19.41 7.28 7.86
N CYS A 179 20.37 6.54 7.32
CA CYS A 179 20.58 6.48 5.87
C CYS A 179 19.31 6.02 5.12
N LEU A 180 18.63 4.99 5.63
CA LEU A 180 17.37 4.52 5.04
C LEU A 180 16.25 5.57 5.13
N LEU A 181 16.20 6.35 6.20
CA LEU A 181 15.24 7.43 6.39
C LEU A 181 15.47 8.55 5.35
N TYR A 182 16.70 8.99 5.15
CA TYR A 182 17.06 9.99 4.14
C TYR A 182 16.78 9.53 2.71
N THR A 183 16.96 8.25 2.40
CA THR A 183 16.66 7.72 1.07
C THR A 183 15.15 7.57 0.84
N SER A 184 14.34 7.36 1.87
CA SER A 184 12.89 7.37 1.75
C SER A 184 12.32 8.79 1.61
N ASP A 185 12.88 9.77 2.34
CA ASP A 185 12.47 11.17 2.23
C ASP A 185 12.84 11.76 0.85
N ALA A 186 13.96 11.36 0.26
CA ALA A 186 14.37 11.79 -1.08
C ALA A 186 13.50 11.20 -2.22
N ALA A 187 12.70 10.19 -1.95
CA ALA A 187 11.75 9.64 -2.92
C ALA A 187 10.42 10.41 -2.94
N ASP A 188 10.20 11.30 -1.97
CA ASP A 188 8.99 12.12 -1.84
C ASP A 188 9.19 13.57 -2.40
N GLU A 189 10.41 13.91 -2.88
CA GLU A 189 10.72 15.15 -3.61
C GLU A 189 10.67 14.92 -5.14
#